data_3ed003386821564270d0ca9f889aba45
#
_entry.id   3ed003386821564270d0ca9f889aba45
#
_cell.length_a   1.000
_cell.length_b   1.000
_cell.length_c   1.000
_cell.angle_alpha   90.00
_cell.angle_beta   90.00
_cell.angle_gamma   90.00
#
_symmetry.space_group_name_H-M   'P 1'
#
loop_
_entity.id
_entity.type
_entity.pdbx_description
1 polymer ?
#
loop_
_entity_poly.entity_id
_entity_poly.type
_entity_poly.pdbx_seq_one_letter_code
_entity_poly.pdbx_strand_id
1 'polypeptide(L)'
;MKCVGKILKMALVIIMVFSMIGCVQAPSITVPNGHVPTISENITSLAQSSNSTVKSRKYYYVDSIAERGTGNIVSSNGEGVSTGRISFIRLHRVSDAAEKISFSGNIVYPGGSKINVGQICCLVTLENAIYGGIQYTYLVFGS
;
A
#
# COMPACT_ATOMS: atom_id res chain seq x y z
N MET A 1 -38.69 -36.67 -3.43
CA MET A 1 -38.19 -35.67 -4.39
C MET A 1 -38.26 -34.21 -3.96
N LYS A 2 -38.81 -33.87 -2.82
CA LYS A 2 -38.87 -32.46 -2.35
C LYS A 2 -37.63 -31.96 -1.59
N CYS A 3 -36.68 -32.79 -1.19
CA CYS A 3 -35.48 -32.42 -0.45
C CYS A 3 -34.31 -31.96 -1.34
N VAL A 4 -34.22 -32.39 -2.59
CA VAL A 4 -33.12 -32.07 -3.50
C VAL A 4 -33.14 -30.58 -3.91
N GLY A 5 -34.34 -30.02 -4.08
CA GLY A 5 -34.50 -28.60 -4.45
C GLY A 5 -34.11 -27.62 -3.37
N LYS A 6 -34.19 -28.00 -2.09
CA LYS A 6 -33.79 -27.15 -0.98
C LYS A 6 -32.26 -27.13 -0.78
N ILE A 7 -31.62 -28.29 -0.99
CA ILE A 7 -30.17 -28.43 -0.89
C ILE A 7 -29.48 -27.65 -2.03
N LEU A 8 -30.05 -27.70 -3.24
CA LEU A 8 -29.54 -26.99 -4.40
C LEU A 8 -29.62 -25.45 -4.21
N LYS A 9 -30.73 -24.96 -3.61
CA LYS A 9 -30.89 -23.54 -3.30
C LYS A 9 -29.94 -23.07 -2.20
N MET A 10 -29.70 -23.88 -1.18
CA MET A 10 -28.70 -23.55 -0.14
C MET A 10 -27.27 -23.55 -0.68
N ALA A 11 -26.93 -24.51 -1.55
CA ALA A 11 -25.61 -24.55 -2.19
C ALA A 11 -25.38 -23.32 -3.09
N LEU A 12 -26.40 -22.84 -3.80
CA LEU A 12 -26.31 -21.65 -4.64
C LEU A 12 -26.11 -20.36 -3.81
N VAL A 13 -26.77 -20.24 -2.65
CA VAL A 13 -26.63 -19.12 -1.73
C VAL A 13 -25.24 -19.10 -1.11
N ILE A 14 -24.69 -20.25 -0.76
CA ILE A 14 -23.34 -20.37 -0.21
C ILE A 14 -22.29 -19.98 -1.27
N ILE A 15 -22.47 -20.37 -2.52
CA ILE A 15 -21.56 -20.00 -3.63
C ILE A 15 -21.62 -18.48 -3.88
N MET A 16 -22.80 -17.86 -3.80
CA MET A 16 -22.92 -16.41 -3.94
C MET A 16 -22.27 -15.63 -2.79
N VAL A 17 -22.31 -16.14 -1.56
CA VAL A 17 -21.67 -15.51 -0.41
C VAL A 17 -20.14 -15.61 -0.51
N PHE A 18 -19.58 -16.71 -1.02
CA PHE A 18 -18.13 -16.85 -1.25
C PHE A 18 -17.59 -16.02 -2.42
N SER A 19 -18.41 -15.72 -3.42
CA SER A 19 -17.99 -14.85 -4.53
C SER A 19 -18.01 -13.36 -4.17
N MET A 20 -18.56 -12.97 -3.01
CA MET A 20 -18.49 -11.60 -2.49
C MET A 20 -17.30 -11.32 -1.55
N ILE A 21 -16.46 -12.32 -1.27
CA ILE A 21 -15.13 -12.08 -0.73
C ILE A 21 -14.25 -11.63 -1.91
N GLY A 22 -14.73 -10.60 -2.59
CA GLY A 22 -14.04 -9.98 -3.69
C GLY A 22 -12.79 -9.29 -3.18
N CYS A 23 -11.76 -9.36 -3.97
CA CYS A 23 -10.50 -8.65 -3.87
C CYS A 23 -10.64 -7.38 -3.05
N VAL A 24 -9.97 -7.33 -1.91
CA VAL A 24 -9.68 -6.07 -1.24
C VAL A 24 -8.77 -5.34 -2.23
N GLN A 25 -9.36 -4.51 -3.08
CA GLN A 25 -8.60 -3.63 -3.94
C GLN A 25 -7.76 -2.74 -3.03
N ALA A 26 -6.46 -2.74 -3.28
CA ALA A 26 -5.58 -1.77 -2.66
C ALA A 26 -6.19 -0.37 -2.87
N PRO A 27 -6.22 0.49 -1.84
CA PRO A 27 -6.80 1.81 -1.97
C PRO A 27 -6.12 2.56 -3.12
N SER A 28 -6.88 2.94 -4.14
CA SER A 28 -6.40 3.79 -5.23
C SER A 28 -6.59 5.24 -4.83
N ILE A 29 -5.48 5.98 -4.78
CA ILE A 29 -5.48 7.41 -4.50
C ILE A 29 -5.57 8.13 -5.84
N THR A 30 -6.68 8.83 -6.07
CA THR A 30 -6.86 9.64 -7.27
C THR A 30 -6.24 11.01 -7.06
N VAL A 31 -5.35 11.41 -7.96
CA VAL A 31 -4.68 12.72 -7.93
C VAL A 31 -5.31 13.64 -8.97
N PRO A 32 -5.60 14.91 -8.64
CA PRO A 32 -6.04 15.90 -9.62
C PRO A 32 -4.98 16.09 -10.73
N ASN A 33 -5.44 16.36 -11.94
CA ASN A 33 -4.59 16.51 -13.12
C ASN A 33 -3.41 17.46 -12.88
N GLY A 34 -2.20 16.97 -13.09
CA GLY A 34 -0.96 17.75 -13.06
C GLY A 34 -0.35 17.99 -11.67
N HIS A 35 -0.98 17.58 -10.58
CA HIS A 35 -0.42 17.68 -9.23
C HIS A 35 0.32 16.39 -8.86
N VAL A 36 1.59 16.51 -8.52
CA VAL A 36 2.35 15.39 -7.93
C VAL A 36 2.24 15.48 -6.40
N PRO A 37 1.59 14.52 -5.75
CA PRO A 37 1.30 14.62 -4.33
C PRO A 37 2.58 14.52 -3.49
N THR A 38 2.60 15.27 -2.41
CA THR A 38 3.64 15.19 -1.38
C THR A 38 3.50 13.90 -0.57
N ILE A 39 4.57 13.53 0.14
CA ILE A 39 4.54 12.39 1.08
C ILE A 39 3.39 12.55 2.09
N SER A 40 3.16 13.75 2.60
CA SER A 40 2.11 14.02 3.59
C SER A 40 0.70 13.82 3.03
N GLU A 41 0.45 14.28 1.81
CA GLU A 41 -0.83 14.09 1.12
C GLU A 41 -1.09 12.61 0.86
N ASN A 42 -0.07 11.87 0.42
CA ASN A 42 -0.17 10.43 0.21
C ASN A 42 -0.47 9.67 1.50
N ILE A 43 0.16 10.02 2.62
CA ILE A 43 -0.12 9.42 3.92
C ILE A 43 -1.56 9.71 4.36
N THR A 44 -2.01 10.95 4.19
CA THR A 44 -3.38 11.35 4.55
C THR A 44 -4.41 10.58 3.74
N SER A 45 -4.25 10.51 2.42
CA SER A 45 -5.15 9.78 1.54
C SER A 45 -5.15 8.28 1.83
N LEU A 46 -3.98 7.70 2.11
CA LEU A 46 -3.86 6.30 2.49
C LEU A 46 -4.58 5.99 3.80
N ALA A 47 -4.42 6.84 4.81
CA ALA A 47 -5.08 6.69 6.10
C ALA A 47 -6.61 6.80 5.97
N GLN A 48 -7.10 7.77 5.19
CA GLN A 48 -8.54 7.94 4.93
C GLN A 48 -9.13 6.75 4.18
N SER A 49 -8.50 6.32 3.08
CA SER A 49 -9.00 5.22 2.26
C SER A 49 -9.01 3.87 2.97
N SER A 50 -8.10 3.67 3.91
CA SER A 50 -8.01 2.45 4.73
C SER A 50 -8.75 2.54 6.07
N ASN A 51 -9.42 3.65 6.34
CA ASN A 51 -10.06 3.94 7.62
C ASN A 51 -9.13 3.68 8.82
N SER A 52 -7.95 4.25 8.74
CA SER A 52 -6.85 4.01 9.66
C SER A 52 -6.33 5.30 10.27
N THR A 53 -5.71 5.19 11.42
CA THR A 53 -5.00 6.29 12.08
C THR A 53 -3.49 6.13 11.92
N VAL A 54 -2.78 7.25 11.77
CA VAL A 54 -1.32 7.27 11.68
C VAL A 54 -0.72 7.12 13.08
N LYS A 55 0.03 6.06 13.31
CA LYS A 55 0.70 5.79 14.58
C LYS A 55 2.13 6.31 14.63
N SER A 56 2.85 6.18 13.53
CA SER A 56 4.24 6.66 13.44
C SER A 56 4.61 7.10 12.04
N ARG A 57 5.56 8.01 11.96
CA ARG A 57 6.20 8.47 10.72
C ARG A 57 7.71 8.54 10.96
N LYS A 58 8.49 7.90 10.09
CA LYS A 58 9.95 7.95 10.12
C LYS A 58 10.45 8.19 8.71
N TYR A 59 11.29 9.20 8.54
CA TYR A 59 11.80 9.61 7.22
C TYR A 59 13.18 9.01 6.96
N TYR A 60 13.37 8.53 5.74
CA TYR A 60 14.56 7.84 5.27
C TYR A 60 14.96 8.33 3.88
N TYR A 61 16.25 8.17 3.57
CA TYR A 61 16.75 8.22 2.20
C TYR A 61 16.91 6.81 1.64
N VAL A 62 16.68 6.65 0.35
CA VAL A 62 16.91 5.41 -0.37
C VAL A 62 18.39 5.25 -0.66
N ASP A 63 19.02 4.19 -0.12
CA ASP A 63 20.43 3.87 -0.36
C ASP A 63 20.60 2.96 -1.59
N SER A 64 19.79 1.92 -1.68
CA SER A 64 19.82 0.99 -2.80
C SER A 64 18.49 0.25 -2.94
N ILE A 65 18.21 -0.16 -4.17
CA ILE A 65 17.07 -0.99 -4.53
C ILE A 65 17.65 -2.29 -5.08
N ALA A 66 17.18 -3.45 -4.58
CA ALA A 66 17.72 -4.74 -5.02
C ALA A 66 17.36 -5.00 -6.50
N GLU A 67 18.37 -5.27 -7.31
CA GLU A 67 18.19 -5.59 -8.73
C GLU A 67 17.52 -6.96 -8.97
N ARG A 68 17.46 -7.83 -7.97
CA ARG A 68 16.95 -9.20 -8.07
C ARG A 68 15.63 -9.44 -7.35
N GLY A 69 15.02 -8.42 -6.83
CA GLY A 69 13.67 -8.57 -6.32
C GLY A 69 12.70 -8.29 -7.45
N THR A 70 11.92 -9.25 -7.88
CA THR A 70 10.70 -8.99 -8.63
C THR A 70 9.71 -8.26 -7.72
N GLY A 71 10.07 -7.05 -7.34
CA GLY A 71 9.14 -6.11 -6.80
C GLY A 71 8.23 -5.75 -7.94
N ASN A 72 7.08 -6.38 -8.02
CA ASN A 72 6.02 -5.93 -8.91
C ASN A 72 5.61 -4.54 -8.42
N ILE A 73 6.30 -3.53 -8.94
CA ILE A 73 5.80 -2.18 -8.91
C ILE A 73 4.66 -2.19 -9.92
N VAL A 74 3.46 -2.42 -9.43
CA VAL A 74 2.26 -2.32 -10.27
C VAL A 74 2.05 -0.83 -10.51
N SER A 75 2.52 -0.33 -11.65
CA SER A 75 2.17 1.01 -12.08
C SER A 75 0.73 0.99 -12.58
N SER A 76 -0.13 1.77 -11.96
CA SER A 76 -1.37 2.16 -12.60
C SER A 76 -1.08 3.21 -13.66
N ASN A 77 -1.76 3.13 -14.78
CA ASN A 77 -1.52 3.97 -15.96
C ASN A 77 -1.67 5.46 -15.63
N GLY A 78 -0.57 6.17 -15.58
CA GLY A 78 -0.38 7.56 -16.00
C GLY A 78 -0.74 8.66 -15.03
N GLU A 79 -1.81 8.66 -14.30
CA GLU A 79 -2.27 9.83 -13.53
C GLU A 79 -2.77 9.42 -12.15
N GLY A 80 -1.85 9.23 -11.21
CA GLY A 80 -2.26 8.88 -9.86
C GLY A 80 -1.13 8.40 -8.98
N VAL A 81 -1.49 7.99 -7.77
CA VAL A 81 -0.60 7.32 -6.85
C VAL A 81 -0.72 5.82 -7.06
N SER A 82 0.39 5.18 -7.29
CA SER A 82 0.46 3.74 -7.43
C SER A 82 0.76 3.09 -6.09
N THR A 83 0.10 1.99 -5.81
CA THR A 83 0.45 1.10 -4.71
C THR A 83 1.13 -0.14 -5.27
N GLY A 84 2.12 -0.64 -4.58
CA GLY A 84 2.85 -1.82 -5.01
C GLY A 84 3.51 -2.51 -3.83
N ARG A 85 4.31 -3.52 -4.14
CA ARG A 85 5.11 -4.22 -3.16
C ARG A 85 6.55 -4.25 -3.60
N ILE A 86 7.47 -3.97 -2.68
CA ILE A 86 8.90 -4.05 -2.92
C ILE A 86 9.50 -5.22 -2.13
N SER A 87 10.36 -6.00 -2.78
CA SER A 87 11.01 -7.16 -2.16
C SER A 87 12.13 -6.75 -1.23
N PHE A 88 12.87 -5.71 -1.62
CA PHE A 88 14.03 -5.30 -0.86
C PHE A 88 14.48 -3.89 -1.25
N ILE A 89 14.58 -3.00 -0.26
CA ILE A 89 15.14 -1.67 -0.39
C ILE A 89 15.97 -1.36 0.87
N ARG A 90 17.14 -0.78 0.70
CA ARG A 90 17.97 -0.27 1.80
C ARG A 90 17.76 1.20 2.00
N LEU A 91 17.63 1.59 3.26
CA LEU A 91 17.31 2.93 3.67
C LEU A 91 18.23 3.35 4.82
N HIS A 92 18.58 4.65 4.88
CA HIS A 92 19.14 5.24 6.09
C HIS A 92 18.27 6.39 6.57
N ARG A 93 18.26 6.62 7.88
CA ARG A 93 17.38 7.61 8.49
C ARG A 93 17.85 9.04 8.18
N VAL A 94 16.89 9.93 7.89
CA VAL A 94 17.21 11.35 7.61
C VAL A 94 17.84 12.04 8.82
N SER A 95 17.36 11.73 10.04
CA SER A 95 17.85 12.32 11.28
C SER A 95 19.13 11.68 11.84
N ASP A 96 19.47 10.47 11.37
CA ASP A 96 20.64 9.71 11.82
C ASP A 96 21.10 8.75 10.72
N ALA A 97 22.12 9.14 9.97
CA ALA A 97 22.64 8.35 8.85
C ALA A 97 23.25 6.98 9.27
N ALA A 98 23.54 6.78 10.56
CA ALA A 98 24.02 5.51 11.07
C ALA A 98 22.86 4.51 11.24
N GLU A 99 21.63 4.98 11.42
CA GLU A 99 20.44 4.11 11.45
C GLU A 99 20.09 3.65 10.05
N LYS A 100 20.44 2.40 9.73
CA LYS A 100 20.17 1.75 8.45
C LYS A 100 19.17 0.62 8.64
N ILE A 101 18.21 0.54 7.74
CA ILE A 101 17.22 -0.53 7.71
C ILE A 101 17.10 -1.12 6.32
N SER A 102 16.63 -2.37 6.26
CA SER A 102 16.15 -3.00 5.04
C SER A 102 14.65 -3.14 5.13
N PHE A 103 13.94 -2.73 4.10
CA PHE A 103 12.48 -2.81 4.05
C PHE A 103 12.03 -3.74 2.92
N SER A 104 11.04 -4.53 3.23
CA SER A 104 10.28 -5.35 2.28
C SER A 104 8.80 -5.21 2.62
N GLY A 105 7.97 -4.87 1.68
CA GLY A 105 6.54 -4.70 1.94
C GLY A 105 5.86 -3.75 0.99
N ASN A 106 4.76 -3.18 1.46
CA ASN A 106 3.92 -2.31 0.65
C ASN A 106 4.54 -0.92 0.49
N ILE A 107 4.47 -0.42 -0.72
CA ILE A 107 4.92 0.94 -1.08
C ILE A 107 3.78 1.74 -1.69
N VAL A 108 3.84 3.05 -1.50
CA VAL A 108 2.98 4.04 -2.16
C VAL A 108 3.89 5.06 -2.84
N TYR A 109 3.71 5.30 -4.12
CA TYR A 109 4.54 6.22 -4.90
C TYR A 109 3.71 6.93 -5.97
N PRO A 110 4.14 8.12 -6.44
CA PRO A 110 3.45 8.83 -7.53
C PRO A 110 3.42 7.99 -8.80
N GLY A 111 2.27 7.93 -9.46
CA GLY A 111 2.08 7.20 -10.71
C GLY A 111 3.06 7.63 -11.79
N GLY A 112 3.59 6.66 -12.55
CA GLY A 112 4.58 6.93 -13.61
C GLY A 112 5.99 7.26 -13.14
N SER A 113 6.22 7.38 -11.83
CA SER A 113 7.53 7.68 -11.25
C SER A 113 8.35 6.42 -11.03
N LYS A 114 9.67 6.57 -11.09
CA LYS A 114 10.61 5.55 -10.62
C LYS A 114 11.12 5.92 -9.24
N ILE A 115 11.36 4.92 -8.40
CA ILE A 115 12.04 5.13 -7.13
C ILE A 115 13.53 5.25 -7.42
N ASN A 116 14.14 6.35 -6.95
CA ASN A 116 15.55 6.64 -7.18
C ASN A 116 16.35 6.55 -5.88
N VAL A 117 17.62 6.19 -6.01
CA VAL A 117 18.59 6.31 -4.91
C VAL A 117 18.72 7.78 -4.52
N GLY A 118 18.79 8.06 -3.22
CA GLY A 118 18.82 9.42 -2.67
C GLY A 118 17.45 10.07 -2.49
N GLN A 119 16.38 9.44 -2.94
CA GLN A 119 15.01 9.95 -2.75
C GLN A 119 14.59 9.82 -1.28
N ILE A 120 13.86 10.83 -0.79
CA ILE A 120 13.26 10.79 0.54
C ILE A 120 11.96 9.99 0.49
N CYS A 121 11.75 9.17 1.51
CA CYS A 121 10.51 8.44 1.74
C CYS A 121 10.14 8.45 3.23
N CYS A 122 8.90 8.09 3.52
CA CYS A 122 8.41 7.97 4.89
C CYS A 122 7.94 6.53 5.15
N LEU A 123 8.52 5.90 6.16
CA LEU A 123 8.00 4.68 6.72
C LEU A 123 6.86 5.03 7.67
N VAL A 124 5.64 4.72 7.29
CA VAL A 124 4.43 5.02 8.05
C VAL A 124 3.81 3.75 8.61
N THR A 125 3.41 3.79 9.87
CA THR A 125 2.59 2.74 10.48
C THR A 125 1.18 3.26 10.65
N LEU A 126 0.23 2.55 10.08
CA LEU A 126 -1.20 2.80 10.19
C LEU A 126 -1.85 1.74 11.07
N GLU A 127 -2.84 2.14 11.84
CA GLU A 127 -3.66 1.23 12.64
C GLU A 127 -5.12 1.33 12.21
N ASN A 128 -5.67 0.21 11.78
CA ASN A 128 -7.07 0.14 11.38
C ASN A 128 -7.97 -0.07 12.58
N ALA A 129 -8.90 0.86 12.80
CA ALA A 129 -9.82 0.83 13.93
C ALA A 129 -10.90 -0.27 13.81
N ILE A 130 -11.28 -0.65 12.59
CA ILE A 130 -12.38 -1.59 12.34
C ILE A 130 -11.96 -3.03 12.65
N TYR A 131 -10.70 -3.39 12.38
CA TYR A 131 -10.19 -4.74 12.53
C TYR A 131 -9.35 -4.93 13.79
N GLY A 132 -9.79 -4.38 14.91
CA GLY A 132 -9.18 -4.67 16.21
C GLY A 132 -7.76 -4.13 16.41
N GLY A 133 -7.41 -3.02 15.78
CA GLY A 133 -6.11 -2.38 15.95
C GLY A 133 -4.97 -3.05 15.18
N ILE A 134 -5.29 -3.76 14.08
CA ILE A 134 -4.26 -4.32 13.19
C ILE A 134 -3.42 -3.19 12.61
N GLN A 135 -2.11 -3.32 12.71
CA GLN A 135 -1.15 -2.36 12.19
C GLN A 135 -0.60 -2.79 10.85
N TYR A 136 -0.49 -1.82 9.95
CA TYR A 136 0.09 -1.97 8.62
C TYR A 136 1.22 -0.96 8.44
N THR A 137 2.30 -1.40 7.82
CA THR A 137 3.45 -0.55 7.53
C THR A 137 3.59 -0.35 6.02
N TYR A 138 3.74 0.91 5.62
CA TYR A 138 3.93 1.31 4.24
C TYR A 138 5.18 2.18 4.12
N LEU A 139 5.88 2.05 2.99
CA LEU A 139 6.89 2.99 2.58
C LEU A 139 6.27 3.96 1.56
N VAL A 140 6.17 5.23 1.91
CA VAL A 140 5.46 6.25 1.14
C VAL A 140 6.44 7.22 0.51
N PHE A 141 6.32 7.38 -0.79
CA PHE A 141 7.05 8.35 -1.59
C PHE A 141 6.14 9.51 -2.01
N GLY A 142 6.72 10.63 -2.36
CA GLY A 142 6.03 11.80 -2.86
C GLY A 142 6.98 12.71 -3.63
N SER A 143 6.47 13.82 -4.10
CA SER A 143 7.30 14.89 -4.67
C SER A 143 8.05 15.65 -3.59
#